data_e77478a2f1ad14eb3075ab6396a8eecc
#
_entry.id   e77478a2f1ad14eb3075ab6396a8eecc
#
_cell.length_a   1.000
_cell.length_b   1.000
_cell.length_c   1.000
_cell.angle_alpha   90.00
_cell.angle_beta   90.00
_cell.angle_gamma   90.00
#
_symmetry.space_group_name_H-M   'P 1'
#
loop_
_entity.id
_entity.type
_entity.pdbx_description
1 polymer ?
#
loop_
_entity_poly.entity_id
_entity_poly.type
_entity_poly.pdbx_seq_one_letter_code
_entity_poly.pdbx_strand_id
1 'polypeptide(L)'
;MSTAVITTPGLIQFLNTMRNHMKLCGYSSGTVKAYLGQVQSFISFNRPTNLRNITGQAIQSYLNQLVDSGLSRSTIDQATKAMEILYYELFGKQLNLSGFKRPRKKRPAPIVLTSNEVCQIACHAKTSRNRLMIELAYSAGLRVSELVEVKVGHLDLDRLMLHVPGFDKNKRTTFFSKHLKESLIKQAGAKNTSQYLFPSERGGTLTTRAVAKFFKKALIASGLKKLATPHSLRQSFVNLMLNQDVDPVALQNTLDLRALNSLPSPNSKKAA
;
A
#
# COMPACT_ATOMS: atom_id res chain seq x y z
N MET A 1 2.17 30.43 -35.60
CA MET A 1 3.12 30.69 -34.48
C MET A 1 3.41 29.33 -33.82
N SER A 2 4.60 28.83 -34.00
CA SER A 2 5.02 27.49 -33.54
C SER A 2 5.10 27.49 -32.02
N THR A 3 4.19 26.82 -31.34
CA THR A 3 4.22 26.58 -29.91
C THR A 3 5.36 25.58 -29.64
N ALA A 4 6.53 26.09 -29.27
CA ALA A 4 7.65 25.26 -28.83
C ALA A 4 7.20 24.52 -27.54
N VAL A 5 6.73 23.30 -27.72
CA VAL A 5 6.52 22.33 -26.63
C VAL A 5 7.87 22.17 -25.92
N ILE A 6 7.86 22.18 -24.58
CA ILE A 6 9.06 21.92 -23.76
C ILE A 6 9.81 20.76 -24.41
N THR A 7 11.03 21.02 -24.87
CA THR A 7 11.84 19.96 -25.47
C THR A 7 12.01 18.81 -24.49
N THR A 8 11.77 17.62 -24.94
CA THR A 8 11.83 16.38 -24.13
C THR A 8 13.08 16.31 -23.21
N PRO A 9 14.29 16.78 -23.64
CA PRO A 9 15.47 16.81 -22.78
C PRO A 9 15.36 17.69 -21.53
N GLY A 10 14.82 18.90 -21.64
CA GLY A 10 14.70 19.82 -20.50
C GLY A 10 13.70 19.32 -19.45
N LEU A 11 12.61 18.70 -19.88
CA LEU A 11 11.64 18.06 -18.99
C LEU A 11 12.25 16.88 -18.26
N ILE A 12 12.99 16.02 -18.96
CA ILE A 12 13.66 14.85 -18.36
C ILE A 12 14.66 15.30 -17.30
N GLN A 13 15.47 16.32 -17.60
CA GLN A 13 16.45 16.88 -16.67
C GLN A 13 15.76 17.41 -15.41
N PHE A 14 14.68 18.18 -15.56
CA PHE A 14 13.90 18.71 -14.45
C PHE A 14 13.29 17.59 -13.57
N LEU A 15 12.65 16.58 -14.19
CA LEU A 15 12.08 15.44 -13.45
C LEU A 15 13.15 14.64 -12.71
N ASN A 16 14.37 14.56 -13.25
CA ASN A 16 15.49 13.91 -12.57
C ASN A 16 15.97 14.73 -11.37
N THR A 17 16.05 16.05 -11.48
CA THR A 17 16.39 16.95 -10.37
C THR A 17 15.37 16.81 -9.24
N MET A 18 14.07 16.89 -9.57
CA MET A 18 12.99 16.69 -8.61
C MET A 18 13.02 15.31 -7.95
N ARG A 19 13.32 14.25 -8.73
CA ARG A 19 13.50 12.89 -8.21
C ARG A 19 14.63 12.82 -7.18
N ASN A 20 15.76 13.41 -7.47
CA ASN A 20 16.93 13.39 -6.60
C ASN A 20 16.67 14.18 -5.31
N HIS A 21 16.07 15.36 -5.42
CA HIS A 21 15.63 16.13 -4.25
C HIS A 21 14.70 15.32 -3.35
N MET A 22 13.65 14.74 -3.91
CA MET A 22 12.70 13.93 -3.13
C MET A 22 13.37 12.73 -2.44
N LYS A 23 14.37 12.10 -3.08
CA LYS A 23 15.13 11.02 -2.46
C LYS A 23 15.97 11.53 -1.28
N LEU A 24 16.62 12.69 -1.42
CA LEU A 24 17.38 13.33 -0.35
C LEU A 24 16.47 13.71 0.83
N CYS A 25 15.24 14.12 0.57
CA CYS A 25 14.20 14.35 1.59
C CYS A 25 13.61 13.06 2.20
N GLY A 26 14.12 11.87 1.85
CA GLY A 26 13.69 10.60 2.42
C GLY A 26 12.37 10.04 1.89
N TYR A 27 11.84 10.54 0.77
CA TYR A 27 10.62 9.98 0.18
C TYR A 27 10.87 8.55 -0.36
N SER A 28 9.90 7.65 -0.12
CA SER A 28 9.95 6.30 -0.66
C SER A 28 9.94 6.30 -2.20
N SER A 29 10.55 5.28 -2.82
CA SER A 29 10.56 5.13 -4.28
C SER A 29 9.15 5.11 -4.89
N GLY A 30 8.17 4.54 -4.16
CA GLY A 30 6.76 4.54 -4.57
C GLY A 30 6.16 5.93 -4.58
N THR A 31 6.41 6.73 -3.53
CA THR A 31 5.97 8.12 -3.42
C THR A 31 6.59 8.99 -4.51
N VAL A 32 7.90 8.85 -4.73
CA VAL A 32 8.62 9.56 -5.80
C VAL A 32 8.00 9.28 -7.16
N LYS A 33 7.78 7.99 -7.48
CA LYS A 33 7.14 7.59 -8.75
C LYS A 33 5.75 8.18 -8.90
N ALA A 34 4.94 8.13 -7.86
CA ALA A 34 3.57 8.64 -7.87
C ALA A 34 3.54 10.16 -8.09
N TYR A 35 4.36 10.92 -7.38
CA TYR A 35 4.42 12.38 -7.49
C TYR A 35 4.95 12.83 -8.84
N LEU A 36 6.01 12.21 -9.35
CA LEU A 36 6.51 12.50 -10.70
C LEU A 36 5.45 12.19 -11.77
N GLY A 37 4.65 11.13 -11.60
CA GLY A 37 3.52 10.84 -12.49
C GLY A 37 2.47 11.96 -12.47
N GLN A 38 2.14 12.52 -11.30
CA GLN A 38 1.22 13.67 -11.20
C GLN A 38 1.79 14.91 -11.87
N VAL A 39 3.09 15.17 -11.70
CA VAL A 39 3.77 16.31 -12.37
C VAL A 39 3.74 16.14 -13.89
N GLN A 40 4.00 14.95 -14.40
CA GLN A 40 3.90 14.66 -15.84
C GLN A 40 2.47 14.87 -16.36
N SER A 41 1.45 14.42 -15.62
CA SER A 41 0.04 14.64 -15.98
C SER A 41 -0.31 16.12 -16.02
N PHE A 42 0.16 16.91 -15.04
CA PHE A 42 -0.03 18.35 -15.01
C PHE A 42 0.63 19.05 -16.22
N ILE A 43 1.87 18.69 -16.55
CA ILE A 43 2.60 19.26 -17.69
C ILE A 43 1.89 18.90 -18.99
N SER A 44 1.38 17.69 -19.12
CA SER A 44 0.59 17.27 -20.29
C SER A 44 -0.73 18.03 -20.41
N PHE A 45 -1.37 18.35 -19.29
CA PHE A 45 -2.61 19.13 -19.25
C PHE A 45 -2.36 20.59 -19.63
N ASN A 46 -1.41 21.24 -18.97
CA ASN A 46 -1.18 22.70 -19.10
C ASN A 46 -0.32 23.05 -20.31
N ARG A 47 0.45 22.10 -20.87
CA ARG A 47 1.38 22.27 -22.01
C ARG A 47 2.18 23.58 -21.94
N PRO A 48 2.87 23.88 -20.84
CA PRO A 48 3.60 25.14 -20.70
C PRO A 48 4.73 25.21 -21.72
N THR A 49 4.93 26.37 -22.34
CA THR A 49 6.05 26.61 -23.25
C THR A 49 7.39 26.63 -22.50
N ASN A 50 7.37 27.06 -21.25
CA ASN A 50 8.51 27.06 -20.33
C ASN A 50 8.03 26.68 -18.92
N LEU A 51 8.80 25.87 -18.20
CA LEU A 51 8.51 25.50 -16.82
C LEU A 51 8.42 26.73 -15.88
N ARG A 52 9.16 27.78 -16.18
CA ARG A 52 9.10 29.05 -15.42
C ARG A 52 7.80 29.84 -15.61
N ASN A 53 6.99 29.49 -16.62
CA ASN A 53 5.69 30.14 -16.87
C ASN A 53 4.54 29.46 -16.10
N ILE A 54 4.83 28.46 -15.28
CA ILE A 54 3.83 27.80 -14.44
C ILE A 54 3.40 28.74 -13.33
N THR A 55 2.11 29.07 -13.30
CA THR A 55 1.52 29.94 -12.27
C THR A 55 0.74 29.13 -11.24
N GLY A 56 0.53 29.68 -10.05
CA GLY A 56 -0.33 29.08 -9.04
C GLY A 56 -1.77 28.86 -9.55
N GLN A 57 -2.27 29.80 -10.40
CA GLN A 57 -3.58 29.66 -11.04
C GLN A 57 -3.67 28.48 -12.00
N ALA A 58 -2.64 28.23 -12.80
CA ALA A 58 -2.57 27.08 -13.69
C ALA A 58 -2.62 25.76 -12.89
N ILE A 59 -1.92 25.69 -11.77
CA ILE A 59 -1.96 24.54 -10.85
C ILE A 59 -3.35 24.40 -10.24
N GLN A 60 -3.97 25.47 -9.77
CA GLN A 60 -5.31 25.45 -9.20
C GLN A 60 -6.36 24.97 -10.22
N SER A 61 -6.28 25.46 -11.47
CA SER A 61 -7.15 25.00 -12.56
C SER A 61 -7.01 23.50 -12.83
N TYR A 62 -5.79 22.99 -12.84
CA TYR A 62 -5.55 21.55 -12.97
C TYR A 62 -6.16 20.75 -11.81
N LEU A 63 -5.97 21.19 -10.57
CA LEU A 63 -6.52 20.51 -9.40
C LEU A 63 -8.06 20.54 -9.40
N ASN A 64 -8.68 21.65 -9.83
CA ASN A 64 -10.14 21.74 -10.01
C ASN A 64 -10.62 20.76 -11.08
N GLN A 65 -9.93 20.67 -12.22
CA GLN A 65 -10.26 19.70 -13.26
C GLN A 65 -10.17 18.24 -12.78
N LEU A 66 -9.22 17.90 -11.88
CA LEU A 66 -9.18 16.56 -11.27
C LEU A 66 -10.40 16.32 -10.36
N VAL A 67 -10.88 17.35 -9.65
CA VAL A 67 -12.11 17.28 -8.84
C VAL A 67 -13.32 17.04 -9.73
N ASP A 68 -13.46 17.82 -10.80
CA ASP A 68 -14.58 17.76 -11.75
C ASP A 68 -14.62 16.41 -12.49
N SER A 69 -13.44 15.82 -12.73
CA SER A 69 -13.32 14.45 -13.27
C SER A 69 -13.71 13.34 -12.29
N GLY A 70 -14.17 13.66 -11.09
CA GLY A 70 -14.66 12.71 -10.11
C GLY A 70 -13.57 11.81 -9.49
N LEU A 71 -12.29 12.22 -9.54
CA LEU A 71 -11.20 11.45 -8.96
C LEU A 71 -11.30 11.36 -7.44
N SER A 72 -10.74 10.28 -6.87
CA SER A 72 -10.79 10.07 -5.43
C SER A 72 -10.06 11.17 -4.67
N ARG A 73 -10.56 11.51 -3.47
CA ARG A 73 -9.90 12.46 -2.57
C ARG A 73 -8.40 12.14 -2.39
N SER A 74 -8.05 10.86 -2.25
CA SER A 74 -6.66 10.43 -2.07
C SER A 74 -5.79 10.75 -3.28
N THR A 75 -6.34 10.60 -4.50
CA THR A 75 -5.64 10.97 -5.75
C THR A 75 -5.42 12.47 -5.82
N ILE A 76 -6.44 13.26 -5.45
CA ILE A 76 -6.36 14.72 -5.45
C ILE A 76 -5.36 15.22 -4.39
N ASP A 77 -5.38 14.64 -3.17
CA ASP A 77 -4.39 14.98 -2.14
C ASP A 77 -2.96 14.66 -2.60
N GLN A 78 -2.77 13.55 -3.32
CA GLN A 78 -1.48 13.16 -3.89
C GLN A 78 -1.04 14.14 -4.99
N ALA A 79 -1.95 14.53 -5.88
CA ALA A 79 -1.68 15.54 -6.91
C ALA A 79 -1.34 16.90 -6.27
N THR A 80 -2.11 17.33 -5.26
CA THR A 80 -1.85 18.58 -4.53
C THR A 80 -0.45 18.60 -3.94
N LYS A 81 -0.04 17.53 -3.25
CA LYS A 81 1.31 17.42 -2.68
C LYS A 81 2.39 17.44 -3.75
N ALA A 82 2.16 16.77 -4.87
CA ALA A 82 3.08 16.79 -6.01
C ALA A 82 3.23 18.21 -6.59
N MET A 83 2.13 18.99 -6.67
CA MET A 83 2.16 20.38 -7.16
C MET A 83 2.81 21.32 -6.16
N GLU A 84 2.60 21.13 -4.86
CA GLU A 84 3.30 21.88 -3.82
C GLU A 84 4.83 21.73 -3.94
N ILE A 85 5.31 20.49 -4.11
CA ILE A 85 6.72 20.20 -4.31
C ILE A 85 7.22 20.77 -5.63
N LEU A 86 6.49 20.57 -6.73
CA LEU A 86 6.82 21.12 -8.03
C LEU A 86 7.03 22.65 -7.94
N TYR A 87 6.08 23.35 -7.34
CA TYR A 87 6.11 24.80 -7.25
C TYR A 87 7.28 25.31 -6.39
N TYR A 88 7.54 24.61 -5.28
CA TYR A 88 8.67 24.90 -4.42
C TYR A 88 10.02 24.70 -5.17
N GLU A 89 10.17 23.59 -5.90
CA GLU A 89 11.38 23.31 -6.68
C GLU A 89 11.65 24.32 -7.78
N LEU A 90 10.60 24.84 -8.42
CA LEU A 90 10.74 25.83 -9.51
C LEU A 90 11.02 27.24 -9.00
N PHE A 91 10.41 27.61 -7.87
CA PHE A 91 10.37 29.03 -7.45
C PHE A 91 10.88 29.27 -6.03
N GLY A 92 11.20 28.23 -5.26
CA GLY A 92 11.59 28.35 -3.86
C GLY A 92 10.48 28.92 -2.96
N LYS A 93 9.22 28.89 -3.40
CA LYS A 93 8.06 29.51 -2.75
C LYS A 93 6.98 28.48 -2.43
N GLN A 94 6.21 28.74 -1.38
CA GLN A 94 5.03 27.93 -1.08
C GLN A 94 3.90 28.25 -2.06
N LEU A 95 3.22 27.18 -2.52
CA LEU A 95 2.04 27.30 -3.36
C LEU A 95 0.84 27.72 -2.52
N ASN A 96 0.24 28.86 -2.86
CA ASN A 96 -1.01 29.30 -2.23
C ASN A 96 -2.21 28.64 -2.94
N LEU A 97 -2.96 27.83 -2.20
CA LEU A 97 -4.18 27.13 -2.66
C LEU A 97 -5.42 27.56 -1.85
N SER A 98 -5.47 28.77 -1.34
CA SER A 98 -6.56 29.28 -0.48
C SER A 98 -7.95 29.14 -1.09
N GLY A 99 -8.08 29.20 -2.41
CA GLY A 99 -9.35 29.00 -3.15
C GLY A 99 -9.67 27.55 -3.52
N PHE A 100 -8.78 26.58 -3.24
CA PHE A 100 -8.97 25.20 -3.65
C PHE A 100 -9.78 24.40 -2.63
N LYS A 101 -10.99 23.98 -3.01
CA LYS A 101 -11.88 23.14 -2.18
C LYS A 101 -11.67 21.67 -2.47
N ARG A 102 -11.07 20.95 -1.52
CA ARG A 102 -10.87 19.52 -1.61
C ARG A 102 -12.19 18.76 -1.39
N PRO A 103 -12.52 17.74 -2.19
CA PRO A 103 -13.73 16.94 -1.99
C PRO A 103 -13.72 16.26 -0.62
N ARG A 104 -14.90 16.02 -0.05
CA ARG A 104 -15.00 15.31 1.24
C ARG A 104 -14.46 13.88 1.12
N LYS A 105 -13.72 13.43 2.13
CA LYS A 105 -13.19 12.08 2.17
C LYS A 105 -14.30 11.08 2.50
N LYS A 106 -14.76 10.35 1.49
CA LYS A 106 -15.59 9.16 1.73
C LYS A 106 -14.67 8.05 2.26
N ARG A 107 -14.91 7.59 3.48
CA ARG A 107 -14.22 6.41 4.05
C ARG A 107 -15.22 5.25 3.99
N PRO A 108 -15.15 4.37 2.98
CA PRO A 108 -15.94 3.15 3.01
C PRO A 108 -15.53 2.33 4.25
N ALA A 109 -16.49 1.66 4.85
CA ALA A 109 -16.21 0.75 5.96
C ALA A 109 -15.18 -0.30 5.51
N PRO A 110 -14.22 -0.67 6.38
CA PRO A 110 -13.25 -1.70 6.06
C PRO A 110 -13.95 -3.04 5.79
N ILE A 111 -13.50 -3.75 4.76
CA ILE A 111 -14.04 -5.06 4.44
C ILE A 111 -13.38 -6.08 5.35
N VAL A 112 -14.17 -6.62 6.28
CA VAL A 112 -13.77 -7.67 7.20
C VAL A 112 -14.25 -9.02 6.68
N LEU A 113 -13.33 -9.99 6.66
CA LEU A 113 -13.58 -11.40 6.32
C LEU A 113 -13.67 -12.20 7.62
N THR A 114 -14.61 -13.12 7.71
CA THR A 114 -14.64 -14.14 8.76
C THR A 114 -13.56 -15.19 8.54
N SER A 115 -13.20 -15.94 9.58
CA SER A 115 -12.23 -17.05 9.45
C SER A 115 -12.67 -18.08 8.41
N ASN A 116 -13.96 -18.37 8.32
CA ASN A 116 -14.52 -19.28 7.31
C ASN A 116 -14.37 -18.72 5.88
N GLU A 117 -14.61 -17.43 5.67
CA GLU A 117 -14.42 -16.79 4.37
C GLU A 117 -12.95 -16.76 3.96
N VAL A 118 -12.03 -16.53 4.90
CA VAL A 118 -10.59 -16.62 4.62
C VAL A 118 -10.19 -18.05 4.23
N CYS A 119 -10.68 -19.06 4.98
CA CYS A 119 -10.46 -20.46 4.65
C CYS A 119 -11.01 -20.81 3.25
N GLN A 120 -12.22 -20.34 2.94
CA GLN A 120 -12.83 -20.54 1.63
C GLN A 120 -11.99 -19.95 0.50
N ILE A 121 -11.49 -18.70 0.64
CA ILE A 121 -10.59 -18.08 -0.34
C ILE A 121 -9.27 -18.88 -0.44
N ALA A 122 -8.69 -19.29 0.68
CA ALA A 122 -7.45 -20.05 0.72
C ALA A 122 -7.56 -21.42 0.04
N CYS A 123 -8.68 -22.12 0.23
CA CYS A 123 -8.95 -23.40 -0.43
C CYS A 123 -9.07 -23.29 -1.95
N HIS A 124 -9.49 -22.14 -2.48
CA HIS A 124 -9.57 -21.89 -3.92
C HIS A 124 -8.29 -21.29 -4.51
N ALA A 125 -7.22 -21.19 -3.72
CA ALA A 125 -5.92 -20.78 -4.24
C ALA A 125 -5.31 -21.90 -5.11
N LYS A 126 -4.83 -21.53 -6.32
CA LYS A 126 -4.37 -22.49 -7.34
C LYS A 126 -3.23 -23.41 -6.87
N THR A 127 -2.40 -22.94 -5.93
CA THR A 127 -1.22 -23.68 -5.45
C THR A 127 -1.17 -23.68 -3.93
N SER A 128 -0.55 -24.73 -3.33
CA SER A 128 -0.33 -24.81 -1.87
C SER A 128 0.46 -23.60 -1.35
N ARG A 129 1.44 -23.10 -2.13
CA ARG A 129 2.18 -21.87 -1.82
C ARG A 129 1.25 -20.66 -1.68
N ASN A 130 0.35 -20.42 -2.65
CA ASN A 130 -0.56 -19.29 -2.61
C ASN A 130 -1.56 -19.41 -1.47
N ARG A 131 -2.03 -20.61 -1.18
CA ARG A 131 -2.87 -20.93 -0.02
C ARG A 131 -2.14 -20.54 1.27
N LEU A 132 -0.93 -21.03 1.47
CA LEU A 132 -0.12 -20.73 2.65
C LEU A 132 0.16 -19.23 2.80
N MET A 133 0.37 -18.51 1.68
CA MET A 133 0.54 -17.06 1.71
C MET A 133 -0.70 -16.33 2.23
N ILE A 134 -1.90 -16.75 1.82
CA ILE A 134 -3.18 -16.19 2.30
C ILE A 134 -3.35 -16.45 3.79
N GLU A 135 -3.16 -17.71 4.20
CA GLU A 135 -3.30 -18.14 5.59
C GLU A 135 -2.28 -17.46 6.51
N LEU A 136 -1.01 -17.34 6.09
CA LEU A 136 0.02 -16.65 6.86
C LEU A 136 -0.25 -15.14 6.97
N ALA A 137 -0.65 -14.50 5.86
CA ALA A 137 -0.98 -13.08 5.87
C ALA A 137 -2.14 -12.76 6.82
N TYR A 138 -3.13 -13.64 6.90
CA TYR A 138 -4.25 -13.53 7.84
C TYR A 138 -3.80 -13.81 9.28
N SER A 139 -3.19 -14.96 9.56
CA SER A 139 -2.88 -15.38 10.93
C SER A 139 -1.82 -14.52 11.63
N ALA A 140 -0.93 -13.88 10.86
CA ALA A 140 0.12 -13.01 11.39
C ALA A 140 -0.15 -11.51 11.15
N GLY A 141 -1.28 -11.16 10.55
CA GLY A 141 -1.67 -9.79 10.27
C GLY A 141 -0.68 -9.03 9.38
N LEU A 142 -0.06 -9.68 8.41
CA LEU A 142 1.00 -9.10 7.59
C LEU A 142 0.47 -8.11 6.55
N ARG A 143 1.26 -7.05 6.29
CA ARG A 143 1.12 -6.30 5.04
C ARG A 143 1.62 -7.15 3.87
N VAL A 144 1.08 -6.94 2.67
CA VAL A 144 1.53 -7.69 1.48
C VAL A 144 3.01 -7.46 1.20
N SER A 145 3.52 -6.25 1.43
CA SER A 145 4.94 -5.94 1.31
C SER A 145 5.80 -6.70 2.31
N GLU A 146 5.32 -6.89 3.53
CA GLU A 146 6.00 -7.69 4.55
C GLU A 146 6.00 -9.17 4.17
N LEU A 147 4.85 -9.69 3.71
CA LEU A 147 4.69 -11.10 3.33
C LEU A 147 5.67 -11.54 2.24
N VAL A 148 5.90 -10.70 1.21
CA VAL A 148 6.81 -11.05 0.12
C VAL A 148 8.29 -10.97 0.51
N GLU A 149 8.61 -10.23 1.57
CA GLU A 149 9.97 -10.07 2.11
C GLU A 149 10.30 -11.12 3.21
N VAL A 150 9.35 -11.98 3.59
CA VAL A 150 9.61 -13.01 4.60
C VAL A 150 10.68 -13.98 4.11
N LYS A 151 11.72 -14.15 4.92
CA LYS A 151 12.79 -15.14 4.74
C LYS A 151 12.60 -16.30 5.69
N VAL A 152 13.23 -17.44 5.39
CA VAL A 152 13.17 -18.65 6.25
C VAL A 152 13.66 -18.33 7.67
N GLY A 153 14.76 -17.59 7.81
CA GLY A 153 15.31 -17.19 9.12
C GLY A 153 14.45 -16.20 9.92
N HIS A 154 13.34 -15.70 9.36
CA HIS A 154 12.40 -14.87 10.12
C HIS A 154 11.38 -15.72 10.90
N LEU A 155 11.32 -17.03 10.67
CA LEU A 155 10.39 -17.94 11.34
C LEU A 155 11.02 -18.53 12.60
N ASP A 156 10.38 -18.35 13.74
CA ASP A 156 10.60 -19.14 14.95
C ASP A 156 9.47 -20.17 15.05
N LEU A 157 9.74 -21.35 14.53
CA LEU A 157 8.75 -22.43 14.43
C LEU A 157 8.43 -23.08 15.79
N ASP A 158 9.30 -22.92 16.78
CA ASP A 158 9.09 -23.49 18.12
C ASP A 158 8.20 -22.60 18.97
N ARG A 159 8.42 -21.29 18.88
CA ARG A 159 7.59 -20.30 19.56
C ARG A 159 6.39 -19.83 18.76
N LEU A 160 6.22 -20.29 17.51
CA LEU A 160 5.18 -19.87 16.57
C LEU A 160 5.22 -18.36 16.31
N MET A 161 6.41 -17.78 16.23
CA MET A 161 6.63 -16.36 16.05
C MET A 161 7.23 -16.04 14.67
N LEU A 162 6.94 -14.85 14.18
CA LEU A 162 7.47 -14.34 12.93
C LEU A 162 8.10 -12.97 13.17
N HIS A 163 9.39 -12.85 12.90
CA HIS A 163 10.11 -11.59 12.89
C HIS A 163 9.83 -10.87 11.56
N VAL A 164 8.97 -9.86 11.61
CA VAL A 164 8.52 -9.16 10.40
C VAL A 164 9.62 -8.24 9.90
N PRO A 165 10.07 -8.39 8.64
CA PRO A 165 11.03 -7.47 8.06
C PRO A 165 10.42 -6.07 7.96
N GLY A 166 11.09 -5.06 8.51
CA GLY A 166 10.66 -3.66 8.45
C GLY A 166 11.43 -2.89 7.39
N PHE A 167 10.76 -1.97 6.70
CA PHE A 167 11.40 -0.99 5.80
C PHE A 167 12.12 0.13 6.56
N ASP A 168 11.80 0.32 7.82
CA ASP A 168 12.42 1.25 8.76
C ASP A 168 12.87 0.49 10.00
N LYS A 169 13.57 1.18 10.93
CA LYS A 169 14.11 0.64 12.19
C LYS A 169 13.12 -0.12 13.09
N ASN A 170 11.84 -0.18 12.72
CA ASN A 170 10.77 -0.85 13.45
C ASN A 170 10.66 -2.32 13.05
N LYS A 171 11.64 -3.13 13.47
CA LYS A 171 11.49 -4.59 13.48
C LYS A 171 10.38 -4.91 14.48
N ARG A 172 9.32 -5.58 14.03
CA ARG A 172 8.27 -6.08 14.90
C ARG A 172 8.22 -7.60 14.87
N THR A 173 7.74 -8.19 15.93
CA THR A 173 7.47 -9.62 15.99
C THR A 173 5.97 -9.83 16.08
N THR A 174 5.46 -10.80 15.37
CA THR A 174 4.07 -11.25 15.43
C THR A 174 4.03 -12.76 15.60
N PHE A 175 2.86 -13.33 15.80
CA PHE A 175 2.66 -14.78 15.89
C PHE A 175 1.92 -15.29 14.65
N PHE A 176 2.00 -16.59 14.42
CA PHE A 176 1.19 -17.27 13.42
C PHE A 176 0.54 -18.52 14.03
N SER A 177 -0.52 -19.00 13.40
CA SER A 177 -1.28 -20.12 13.92
C SER A 177 -0.52 -21.45 13.84
N LYS A 178 -0.62 -22.26 14.90
CA LYS A 178 0.05 -23.58 15.02
C LYS A 178 -0.22 -24.51 13.83
N HIS A 179 -1.41 -24.47 13.25
CA HIS A 179 -1.76 -25.35 12.11
C HIS A 179 -0.96 -25.02 10.84
N LEU A 180 -0.26 -23.86 10.76
CA LEU A 180 0.60 -23.52 9.64
C LEU A 180 2.02 -24.09 9.76
N LYS A 181 2.41 -24.59 10.95
CA LYS A 181 3.79 -25.01 11.24
C LYS A 181 4.30 -26.02 10.20
N GLU A 182 3.58 -27.09 9.95
CA GLU A 182 3.98 -28.14 9.01
C GLU A 182 4.07 -27.61 7.56
N SER A 183 3.09 -26.79 7.15
CA SER A 183 3.10 -26.19 5.83
C SER A 183 4.26 -25.20 5.65
N LEU A 184 4.64 -24.47 6.70
CA LEU A 184 5.79 -23.58 6.71
C LEU A 184 7.11 -24.36 6.63
N ILE A 185 7.23 -25.45 7.37
CA ILE A 185 8.39 -26.37 7.30
C ILE A 185 8.53 -26.91 5.88
N LYS A 186 7.44 -27.42 5.30
CA LYS A 186 7.43 -27.94 3.91
C LYS A 186 7.79 -26.84 2.90
N GLN A 187 7.28 -25.62 3.08
CA GLN A 187 7.58 -24.49 2.20
C GLN A 187 9.02 -24.00 2.35
N ALA A 188 9.59 -24.04 3.56
CA ALA A 188 11.00 -23.75 3.80
C ALA A 188 11.89 -24.78 3.11
N GLY A 189 11.59 -26.09 3.26
CA GLY A 189 12.32 -27.19 2.63
C GLY A 189 13.82 -27.09 2.90
N ALA A 190 14.62 -27.24 1.85
CA ALA A 190 16.09 -27.14 1.90
C ALA A 190 16.64 -25.69 1.78
N LYS A 191 15.78 -24.66 1.85
CA LYS A 191 16.20 -23.27 1.78
C LYS A 191 17.00 -22.87 3.02
N ASN A 192 18.06 -22.10 2.83
CA ASN A 192 18.80 -21.52 3.95
C ASN A 192 18.06 -20.31 4.56
N THR A 193 18.49 -19.88 5.74
CA THR A 193 17.85 -18.81 6.51
C THR A 193 17.78 -17.46 5.80
N SER A 194 18.70 -17.19 4.87
CA SER A 194 18.77 -15.92 4.11
C SER A 194 17.82 -15.89 2.90
N GLN A 195 17.31 -17.04 2.49
CA GLN A 195 16.44 -17.14 1.31
C GLN A 195 15.00 -16.76 1.63
N TYR A 196 14.31 -16.22 0.61
CA TYR A 196 12.89 -15.89 0.72
C TYR A 196 12.05 -17.14 0.92
N LEU A 197 11.09 -17.07 1.85
CA LEU A 197 10.14 -18.16 2.07
C LEU A 197 9.29 -18.41 0.81
N PHE A 198 8.88 -17.32 0.14
CA PHE A 198 8.07 -17.32 -1.08
C PHE A 198 8.81 -16.68 -2.26
N PRO A 199 9.83 -17.34 -2.83
CA PRO A 199 10.58 -16.76 -3.92
C PRO A 199 9.72 -16.60 -5.19
N SER A 200 10.11 -15.67 -6.05
CA SER A 200 9.60 -15.57 -7.41
C SER A 200 10.10 -16.74 -8.26
N GLU A 201 9.34 -17.16 -9.27
CA GLU A 201 9.76 -18.18 -10.25
C GLU A 201 11.03 -17.79 -11.02
N ARG A 202 11.30 -16.48 -11.12
CA ARG A 202 12.50 -15.92 -11.77
C ARG A 202 13.65 -15.69 -10.79
N GLY A 203 13.53 -16.15 -9.55
CA GLY A 203 14.42 -15.82 -8.44
C GLY A 203 14.08 -14.49 -7.78
N GLY A 204 14.62 -14.24 -6.58
CA GLY A 204 14.38 -13.02 -5.80
C GLY A 204 13.00 -12.94 -5.17
N THR A 205 12.56 -11.71 -4.85
CA THR A 205 11.28 -11.44 -4.19
C THR A 205 10.09 -11.56 -5.14
N LEU A 206 8.98 -12.07 -4.61
CA LEU A 206 7.69 -12.00 -5.29
C LEU A 206 7.16 -10.55 -5.24
N THR A 207 6.53 -10.08 -6.30
CA THR A 207 5.93 -8.73 -6.30
C THR A 207 4.59 -8.70 -5.56
N THR A 208 4.31 -7.60 -4.87
CA THR A 208 3.01 -7.36 -4.22
C THR A 208 1.84 -7.42 -5.23
N ARG A 209 2.09 -7.03 -6.48
CA ARG A 209 1.12 -7.13 -7.59
C ARG A 209 0.78 -8.58 -7.93
N ALA A 210 1.76 -9.49 -7.89
CA ALA A 210 1.53 -10.92 -8.10
C ALA A 210 0.63 -11.49 -6.99
N VAL A 211 0.88 -11.10 -5.72
CA VAL A 211 0.02 -11.47 -4.59
C VAL A 211 -1.41 -10.97 -4.79
N ALA A 212 -1.59 -9.71 -5.14
CA ALA A 212 -2.91 -9.15 -5.40
C ALA A 212 -3.63 -9.88 -6.55
N LYS A 213 -2.89 -10.28 -7.59
CA LYS A 213 -3.44 -11.00 -8.75
C LYS A 213 -3.94 -12.40 -8.38
N PHE A 214 -3.14 -13.21 -7.66
CA PHE A 214 -3.59 -14.55 -7.30
C PHE A 214 -4.68 -14.51 -6.22
N PHE A 215 -4.61 -13.59 -5.26
CA PHE A 215 -5.67 -13.39 -4.27
C PHE A 215 -7.01 -13.05 -4.94
N LYS A 216 -7.02 -12.10 -5.89
CA LYS A 216 -8.23 -11.77 -6.66
C LYS A 216 -8.80 -12.98 -7.39
N LYS A 217 -7.93 -13.83 -8.00
CA LYS A 217 -8.38 -15.07 -8.65
C LYS A 217 -9.00 -16.05 -7.65
N ALA A 218 -8.37 -16.25 -6.49
CA ALA A 218 -8.89 -17.11 -5.44
C ALA A 218 -10.22 -16.58 -4.86
N LEU A 219 -10.35 -15.28 -4.65
CA LEU A 219 -11.58 -14.63 -4.20
C LEU A 219 -12.73 -14.84 -5.22
N ILE A 220 -12.49 -14.66 -6.51
CA ILE A 220 -13.51 -14.90 -7.54
C ILE A 220 -13.90 -16.38 -7.55
N ALA A 221 -12.93 -17.28 -7.51
CA ALA A 221 -13.18 -18.73 -7.54
C ALA A 221 -13.94 -19.23 -6.28
N SER A 222 -13.77 -18.55 -5.15
CA SER A 222 -14.51 -18.86 -3.92
C SER A 222 -15.99 -18.49 -3.95
N GLY A 223 -16.45 -17.72 -4.95
CA GLY A 223 -17.85 -17.28 -5.07
C GLY A 223 -18.27 -16.18 -4.08
N LEU A 224 -17.36 -15.66 -3.26
CA LEU A 224 -17.66 -14.61 -2.29
C LEU A 224 -17.91 -13.28 -2.99
N LYS A 225 -19.04 -12.62 -2.67
CA LYS A 225 -19.45 -11.32 -3.25
C LYS A 225 -18.80 -10.10 -2.58
N LYS A 226 -17.82 -10.29 -1.67
CA LYS A 226 -17.10 -9.19 -1.02
C LYS A 226 -15.98 -8.66 -1.90
N LEU A 227 -15.81 -7.34 -1.98
CA LEU A 227 -14.71 -6.69 -2.70
C LEU A 227 -13.41 -6.69 -1.88
N ALA A 228 -13.02 -7.87 -1.36
CA ALA A 228 -11.86 -8.00 -0.52
C ALA A 228 -10.55 -7.90 -1.31
N THR A 229 -9.51 -7.45 -0.64
CA THR A 229 -8.15 -7.34 -1.13
C THR A 229 -7.20 -8.05 -0.15
N PRO A 230 -5.94 -8.30 -0.50
CA PRO A 230 -4.99 -8.84 0.49
C PRO A 230 -4.86 -7.98 1.76
N HIS A 231 -5.09 -6.66 1.66
CA HIS A 231 -5.12 -5.79 2.83
C HIS A 231 -6.31 -6.09 3.77
N SER A 232 -7.42 -6.59 3.21
CA SER A 232 -8.58 -7.02 4.02
C SER A 232 -8.24 -8.18 4.95
N LEU A 233 -7.27 -9.06 4.61
CA LEU A 233 -6.80 -10.11 5.51
C LEU A 233 -6.24 -9.55 6.81
N ARG A 234 -5.40 -8.51 6.73
CA ARG A 234 -4.85 -7.83 7.89
C ARG A 234 -5.94 -7.10 8.70
N GLN A 235 -6.88 -6.44 8.03
CA GLN A 235 -8.02 -5.79 8.70
C GLN A 235 -8.87 -6.82 9.43
N SER A 236 -9.08 -7.99 8.84
CA SER A 236 -9.83 -9.09 9.43
C SER A 236 -9.11 -9.69 10.65
N PHE A 237 -7.78 -9.84 10.58
CA PHE A 237 -6.97 -10.25 11.73
C PHE A 237 -7.09 -9.25 12.90
N VAL A 238 -6.96 -7.96 12.63
CA VAL A 238 -7.10 -6.92 13.66
C VAL A 238 -8.50 -6.98 14.30
N ASN A 239 -9.54 -7.11 13.48
CA ASN A 239 -10.91 -7.24 13.98
C ASN A 239 -11.12 -8.52 14.81
N LEU A 240 -10.51 -9.64 14.42
CA LEU A 240 -10.53 -10.88 15.19
C LEU A 240 -9.90 -10.69 16.57
N MET A 241 -8.72 -10.07 16.63
CA MET A 241 -8.00 -9.83 17.90
C MET A 241 -8.77 -8.89 18.82
N LEU A 242 -9.38 -7.83 18.28
CA LEU A 242 -10.24 -6.91 19.05
C LEU A 242 -11.49 -7.61 19.58
N ASN A 243 -12.06 -8.56 18.84
CA ASN A 243 -13.21 -9.35 19.30
C ASN A 243 -12.84 -10.42 20.36
N GLN A 244 -11.55 -10.71 20.51
CA GLN A 244 -10.99 -11.59 21.55
C GLN A 244 -10.46 -10.78 22.75
N ASP A 245 -10.88 -9.53 22.89
CA ASP A 245 -10.52 -8.61 23.99
C ASP A 245 -9.01 -8.35 24.13
N VAL A 246 -8.24 -8.52 23.03
CA VAL A 246 -6.83 -8.12 23.00
C VAL A 246 -6.74 -6.60 23.10
N ASP A 247 -5.89 -6.11 24.01
CA ASP A 247 -5.69 -4.68 24.22
C ASP A 247 -5.38 -3.95 22.90
N PRO A 248 -6.20 -2.95 22.53
CA PRO A 248 -6.00 -2.18 21.29
C PRO A 248 -4.63 -1.52 21.20
N VAL A 249 -4.05 -1.07 22.32
CA VAL A 249 -2.74 -0.41 22.34
C VAL A 249 -1.63 -1.41 22.07
N ALA A 250 -1.69 -2.59 22.70
CA ALA A 250 -0.76 -3.69 22.44
C ALA A 250 -0.82 -4.13 20.98
N LEU A 251 -2.03 -4.23 20.42
CA LEU A 251 -2.25 -4.60 19.01
C LEU A 251 -1.73 -3.52 18.06
N GLN A 252 -1.91 -2.24 18.40
CA GLN A 252 -1.38 -1.12 17.63
C GLN A 252 0.14 -1.16 17.55
N ASN A 253 0.81 -1.38 18.68
CA ASN A 253 2.26 -1.48 18.76
C ASN A 253 2.78 -2.72 18.01
N THR A 254 2.14 -3.89 18.23
CA THR A 254 2.53 -5.15 17.58
C THR A 254 2.39 -5.10 16.06
N LEU A 255 1.37 -4.41 15.55
CA LEU A 255 1.10 -4.34 14.11
C LEU A 255 1.56 -3.04 13.45
N ASP A 256 2.14 -2.10 14.20
CA ASP A 256 2.49 -0.77 13.67
C ASP A 256 1.28 -0.13 12.93
N LEU A 257 0.17 -0.02 13.63
CA LEU A 257 -1.05 0.60 13.12
C LEU A 257 -1.02 2.10 13.41
N ARG A 258 -0.97 2.92 12.38
CA ARG A 258 -0.92 4.39 12.52
C ARG A 258 -2.20 5.01 13.10
N ALA A 259 -3.33 4.33 13.09
CA ALA A 259 -4.56 4.69 13.78
C ALA A 259 -5.55 3.52 13.81
N LEU A 260 -6.08 3.20 14.97
CA LEU A 260 -7.21 2.27 15.14
C LEU A 260 -8.56 2.93 14.76
N ASN A 261 -8.59 4.25 14.62
CA ASN A 261 -9.81 5.03 14.35
C ASN A 261 -10.51 4.73 13.01
N SER A 262 -9.93 3.84 12.19
CA SER A 262 -10.55 3.39 10.94
C SER A 262 -11.24 2.03 11.04
N LEU A 263 -11.17 1.38 12.21
CA LEU A 263 -11.83 0.08 12.43
C LEU A 263 -13.21 0.31 13.03
N PRO A 264 -14.21 -0.50 12.66
CA PRO A 264 -15.51 -0.44 13.33
C PRO A 264 -15.33 -0.76 14.82
N SER A 265 -15.97 0.04 15.68
CA SER A 265 -16.00 -0.23 17.11
C SER A 265 -16.54 -1.66 17.36
N PRO A 266 -15.90 -2.47 18.21
CA PRO A 266 -16.34 -3.84 18.49
C PRO A 266 -17.77 -3.93 19.06
N ASN A 267 -18.34 -2.82 19.54
CA ASN A 267 -19.62 -2.78 20.24
C ASN A 267 -20.87 -2.46 19.40
N SER A 268 -20.79 -2.36 18.06
CA SER A 268 -21.98 -2.03 17.26
C SER A 268 -22.92 -3.22 16.96
N LYS A 269 -22.67 -4.42 17.50
CA LYS A 269 -23.53 -5.61 17.29
C LYS A 269 -24.10 -6.25 18.56
N LYS A 270 -24.04 -5.58 19.72
CA LYS A 270 -24.70 -6.07 20.93
C LYS A 270 -26.03 -5.36 21.25
N ALA A 271 -26.59 -4.63 20.28
CA ALA A 271 -27.91 -4.03 20.41
C ALA A 271 -28.74 -4.32 19.15
N ALA A 272 -29.23 -5.54 19.01
CA ALA A 272 -30.40 -5.93 18.23
C ALA A 272 -30.82 -7.35 18.63
#